data_6263857bb66e23a8d73afe7c004eeca2
#
_entry.id   6263857bb66e23a8d73afe7c004eeca2
#
_cell.length_a   1.000
_cell.length_b   1.000
_cell.length_c   1.000
_cell.angle_alpha   90.00
_cell.angle_beta   90.00
_cell.angle_gamma   90.00
#
_symmetry.space_group_name_H-M   'P 1'
#
loop_
_entity.id
_entity.type
_entity.pdbx_description
1 polymer ?
#
loop_
_entity_poly.entity_id
_entity_poly.type
_entity_poly.pdbx_seq_one_letter_code
_entity_poly.pdbx_strand_id
1 'polypeptide(L)'
;MPVPRLALSTDSVLNLTADVLLVAVRSSPDGARVLRTDDIDGSLADALDSSLASIGFRGVPDEVRRIPAPFGSCASVALVGIGRGDLTADRMRYAAGTATRQLTGIASLVIAFPVSTSEEITSALEGAAMGAYRFTTYRSSPVSTPTQAASPAISPVSTTDAPSDAARTSLESVVLATSTALSPARATDAVAAAASSTAVATVRDLVNIPASDLYPASFAERAVDLANGLAIEITVLDEKQLAEQGFGGIVGVGQGSARGPRLVKAVWNPEGAHAHLALVGKGITFDSGGLSLKPPTSMVGMKYDMTGAATALAVIVAAARLALPVRLTAWMCLAENMPSGTATRPGDVLTLKNGRTVEVLNTDAEGRLVLADGLVAASAEHPDAIIDIATLTGAASVALGNRYVAAMGDPDFVARVIAAADRTGETLWPMPLPTELRALLDSDIADIANVKIGNTAGGMLIAGVFLQEFVGQRQGLDERIPWVHLDIAGAANNALGGYGYIGKGSTGVTVRALIEVASDLSREG
;
A
#
# COMPACT_ATOMS: atom_id res chain seq x y z
N MET A 1 1.40 5.20 -12.95
CA MET A 1 0.56 5.03 -14.18
C MET A 1 -0.90 5.19 -13.81
N PRO A 2 -1.77 5.69 -14.71
CA PRO A 2 -3.19 5.77 -14.41
C PRO A 2 -3.75 4.36 -14.13
N VAL A 3 -4.63 4.29 -13.14
CA VAL A 3 -5.45 3.10 -12.88
C VAL A 3 -6.43 2.95 -14.05
N PRO A 4 -6.77 1.74 -14.51
CA PRO A 4 -7.75 1.55 -15.57
C PRO A 4 -9.10 2.17 -15.19
N ARG A 5 -9.83 2.65 -16.18
CA ARG A 5 -11.20 3.14 -15.97
C ARG A 5 -12.09 1.96 -15.58
N LEU A 6 -12.76 2.07 -14.43
CA LEU A 6 -13.63 1.07 -13.87
C LEU A 6 -15.09 1.42 -14.17
N ALA A 7 -15.88 0.44 -14.62
CA ALA A 7 -17.28 0.63 -14.93
C ALA A 7 -18.10 -0.63 -14.63
N LEU A 8 -19.43 -0.45 -14.51
CA LEU A 8 -20.40 -1.54 -14.42
C LEU A 8 -21.24 -1.54 -15.70
N SER A 9 -21.70 -2.72 -16.12
CA SER A 9 -22.68 -2.88 -17.21
C SER A 9 -23.72 -3.95 -16.86
N THR A 10 -24.96 -3.70 -17.26
CA THR A 10 -26.07 -4.69 -17.21
C THR A 10 -26.26 -5.40 -18.53
N ASP A 11 -25.46 -5.11 -19.55
CA ASP A 11 -25.49 -5.80 -20.81
C ASP A 11 -24.99 -7.23 -20.66
N SER A 12 -25.57 -8.15 -21.48
CA SER A 12 -25.05 -9.52 -21.55
C SER A 12 -23.55 -9.54 -21.89
N VAL A 13 -22.78 -10.37 -21.20
CA VAL A 13 -21.35 -10.56 -21.48
C VAL A 13 -21.05 -10.94 -22.93
N LEU A 14 -22.00 -11.55 -23.63
CA LEU A 14 -21.86 -11.90 -25.05
C LEU A 14 -21.90 -10.68 -25.98
N ASN A 15 -22.49 -9.57 -25.53
CA ASN A 15 -22.63 -8.32 -26.28
C ASN A 15 -21.54 -7.31 -25.93
N LEU A 16 -20.85 -7.47 -24.77
CA LEU A 16 -19.77 -6.59 -24.34
C LEU A 16 -18.51 -6.87 -25.17
N THR A 17 -17.94 -5.82 -25.74
CA THR A 17 -16.71 -5.91 -26.55
C THR A 17 -15.49 -5.57 -25.69
N ALA A 18 -14.53 -6.50 -25.65
CA ALA A 18 -13.23 -6.30 -24.98
C ALA A 18 -12.18 -7.27 -25.56
N ASP A 19 -10.90 -7.04 -25.22
CA ASP A 19 -9.84 -7.98 -25.58
C ASP A 19 -10.02 -9.32 -24.86
N VAL A 20 -10.54 -9.27 -23.63
CA VAL A 20 -10.67 -10.46 -22.77
C VAL A 20 -11.97 -10.41 -21.97
N LEU A 21 -12.69 -11.55 -21.93
CA LEU A 21 -13.72 -11.86 -20.94
C LEU A 21 -13.09 -12.72 -19.84
N LEU A 22 -13.12 -12.27 -18.59
CA LEU A 22 -12.62 -12.99 -17.42
C LEU A 22 -13.73 -13.81 -16.77
N VAL A 23 -13.50 -15.12 -16.65
CA VAL A 23 -14.44 -16.09 -16.08
C VAL A 23 -13.79 -16.85 -14.92
N ALA A 24 -14.51 -16.98 -13.81
CA ALA A 24 -14.07 -17.74 -12.65
C ALA A 24 -14.29 -19.23 -12.82
N VAL A 25 -13.31 -20.05 -12.42
CA VAL A 25 -13.37 -21.51 -12.48
C VAL A 25 -13.09 -22.09 -11.09
N ARG A 26 -14.02 -22.88 -10.59
CA ARG A 26 -13.91 -23.58 -9.29
C ARG A 26 -13.20 -24.92 -9.44
N SER A 27 -12.34 -25.24 -8.50
CA SER A 27 -11.75 -26.58 -8.36
C SER A 27 -12.70 -27.50 -7.58
N SER A 28 -12.93 -28.72 -8.04
CA SER A 28 -13.68 -29.74 -7.31
C SER A 28 -12.98 -31.11 -7.39
N PRO A 29 -13.39 -32.10 -6.57
CA PRO A 29 -12.86 -33.47 -6.66
C PRO A 29 -13.10 -34.10 -8.04
N ASP A 30 -14.20 -33.75 -8.71
CA ASP A 30 -14.60 -34.28 -10.01
C ASP A 30 -14.01 -33.46 -11.20
N GLY A 31 -13.08 -32.55 -10.92
CA GLY A 31 -12.45 -31.67 -11.91
C GLY A 31 -12.84 -30.21 -11.76
N ALA A 32 -12.25 -29.37 -12.61
CA ALA A 32 -12.55 -27.94 -12.65
C ALA A 32 -13.90 -27.68 -13.30
N ARG A 33 -14.62 -26.63 -12.84
CA ARG A 33 -15.92 -26.22 -13.40
C ARG A 33 -16.00 -24.70 -13.48
N VAL A 34 -16.55 -24.18 -14.56
CA VAL A 34 -16.89 -22.77 -14.69
C VAL A 34 -17.93 -22.40 -13.63
N LEU A 35 -17.71 -21.28 -12.96
CA LEU A 35 -18.67 -20.76 -12.01
C LEU A 35 -19.84 -20.14 -12.78
N ARG A 36 -21.02 -20.78 -12.69
CA ARG A 36 -22.22 -20.32 -13.39
C ARG A 36 -22.84 -19.14 -12.66
N THR A 37 -23.19 -18.14 -13.41
CA THR A 37 -23.81 -16.90 -12.93
C THR A 37 -24.96 -16.54 -13.88
N ASP A 38 -25.86 -15.67 -13.44
CA ASP A 38 -26.91 -15.14 -14.29
C ASP A 38 -26.36 -14.31 -15.48
N ASP A 39 -25.12 -13.87 -15.38
CA ASP A 39 -24.43 -13.07 -16.39
C ASP A 39 -23.68 -13.91 -17.43
N ILE A 40 -23.48 -15.22 -17.17
CA ILE A 40 -22.84 -16.13 -18.11
C ILE A 40 -23.92 -17.00 -18.77
N ASP A 41 -24.06 -16.84 -20.08
CA ASP A 41 -24.92 -17.72 -20.89
C ASP A 41 -24.56 -19.19 -20.67
N GLY A 42 -25.57 -20.03 -20.48
CA GLY A 42 -25.39 -21.46 -20.21
C GLY A 42 -24.60 -22.18 -21.31
N SER A 43 -24.78 -21.80 -22.58
CA SER A 43 -24.04 -22.38 -23.70
C SER A 43 -22.58 -21.99 -23.71
N LEU A 44 -22.24 -20.77 -23.27
CA LEU A 44 -20.83 -20.33 -23.06
C LEU A 44 -20.19 -21.13 -21.92
N ALA A 45 -20.88 -21.29 -20.80
CA ALA A 45 -20.40 -22.07 -19.68
C ALA A 45 -20.15 -23.54 -20.06
N ASP A 46 -21.04 -24.18 -20.82
CA ASP A 46 -20.89 -25.56 -21.29
C ASP A 46 -19.72 -25.71 -22.28
N ALA A 47 -19.54 -24.77 -23.20
CA ALA A 47 -18.42 -24.77 -24.13
C ALA A 47 -17.06 -24.62 -23.40
N LEU A 48 -17.01 -23.76 -22.39
CA LEU A 48 -15.80 -23.59 -21.57
C LEU A 48 -15.54 -24.84 -20.72
N ASP A 49 -16.54 -25.39 -20.02
CA ASP A 49 -16.40 -26.60 -19.19
C ASP A 49 -15.84 -27.77 -20.01
N SER A 50 -16.30 -27.94 -21.25
CA SER A 50 -15.84 -29.02 -22.14
C SER A 50 -14.35 -28.92 -22.49
N SER A 51 -13.77 -27.74 -22.43
CA SER A 51 -12.36 -27.49 -22.75
C SER A 51 -11.41 -27.61 -21.57
N LEU A 52 -11.89 -27.47 -20.31
CA LEU A 52 -11.05 -27.37 -19.12
C LEU A 52 -10.09 -28.56 -18.95
N ALA A 53 -10.58 -29.78 -19.13
CA ALA A 53 -9.76 -30.98 -18.98
C ALA A 53 -8.68 -31.09 -20.07
N SER A 54 -9.03 -30.73 -21.33
CA SER A 54 -8.11 -30.82 -22.46
C SER A 54 -6.96 -29.82 -22.38
N ILE A 55 -7.18 -28.63 -21.76
CA ILE A 55 -6.14 -27.61 -21.52
C ILE A 55 -5.42 -27.80 -20.19
N GLY A 56 -5.78 -28.84 -19.41
CA GLY A 56 -5.18 -29.14 -18.11
C GLY A 56 -5.45 -28.10 -17.03
N PHE A 57 -6.59 -27.37 -17.12
CA PHE A 57 -6.96 -26.33 -16.16
C PHE A 57 -7.59 -26.96 -14.91
N ARG A 58 -7.06 -26.65 -13.73
CA ARG A 58 -7.47 -27.27 -12.46
C ARG A 58 -8.34 -26.36 -11.59
N GLY A 59 -8.41 -25.06 -11.90
CA GLY A 59 -9.15 -24.08 -11.13
C GLY A 59 -8.53 -23.73 -9.77
N VAL A 60 -7.22 -24.01 -9.57
CA VAL A 60 -6.54 -23.65 -8.32
C VAL A 60 -6.20 -22.16 -8.27
N PRO A 61 -6.04 -21.55 -7.07
CA PRO A 61 -5.64 -20.15 -6.97
C PRO A 61 -4.34 -19.86 -7.73
N ASP A 62 -4.22 -18.65 -8.26
CA ASP A 62 -3.11 -18.17 -9.11
C ASP A 62 -2.96 -18.88 -10.47
N GLU A 63 -3.86 -19.79 -10.83
CA GLU A 63 -3.90 -20.39 -12.17
C GLU A 63 -4.72 -19.51 -13.13
N VAL A 64 -4.11 -19.10 -14.25
CA VAL A 64 -4.76 -18.32 -15.33
C VAL A 64 -4.44 -18.96 -16.66
N ARG A 65 -5.46 -19.06 -17.53
CA ARG A 65 -5.30 -19.48 -18.95
C ARG A 65 -6.13 -18.57 -19.84
N ARG A 66 -5.52 -18.08 -20.90
CA ARG A 66 -6.20 -17.35 -21.96
C ARG A 66 -6.42 -18.29 -23.15
N ILE A 67 -7.65 -18.38 -23.61
CA ILE A 67 -8.06 -19.20 -24.75
C ILE A 67 -8.86 -18.35 -25.75
N PRO A 68 -8.93 -18.71 -27.03
CA PRO A 68 -9.85 -18.08 -27.96
C PRO A 68 -11.28 -18.12 -27.43
N ALA A 69 -12.07 -17.05 -27.61
CA ALA A 69 -13.47 -17.06 -27.26
C ALA A 69 -14.24 -18.02 -28.20
N PRO A 70 -15.05 -18.95 -27.67
CA PRO A 70 -15.82 -19.85 -28.53
C PRO A 70 -16.90 -19.09 -29.30
N PHE A 71 -17.46 -18.02 -28.72
CA PHE A 71 -18.42 -17.08 -29.32
C PHE A 71 -18.58 -15.84 -28.43
N GLY A 72 -19.34 -14.84 -28.87
CA GLY A 72 -19.50 -13.53 -28.21
C GLY A 72 -18.62 -12.47 -28.85
N SER A 73 -18.64 -11.25 -28.26
CA SER A 73 -17.99 -10.06 -28.82
C SER A 73 -16.56 -9.82 -28.24
N CYS A 74 -16.15 -10.57 -27.23
CA CYS A 74 -14.79 -10.51 -26.71
C CYS A 74 -13.82 -11.33 -27.58
N ALA A 75 -12.59 -10.82 -27.79
CA ALA A 75 -11.60 -11.51 -28.64
C ALA A 75 -11.10 -12.83 -28.02
N SER A 76 -11.09 -12.95 -26.70
CA SER A 76 -10.64 -14.14 -25.98
C SER A 76 -11.31 -14.25 -24.61
N VAL A 77 -11.19 -15.45 -24.00
CA VAL A 77 -11.63 -15.72 -22.63
C VAL A 77 -10.39 -16.01 -21.78
N ALA A 78 -10.31 -15.39 -20.60
CA ALA A 78 -9.37 -15.75 -19.56
C ALA A 78 -10.11 -16.53 -18.47
N LEU A 79 -9.62 -17.71 -18.17
CA LEU A 79 -10.07 -18.56 -17.07
C LEU A 79 -9.19 -18.28 -15.86
N VAL A 80 -9.77 -17.98 -14.70
CA VAL A 80 -9.04 -17.80 -13.45
C VAL A 80 -9.52 -18.79 -12.41
N GLY A 81 -8.57 -19.50 -11.78
CA GLY A 81 -8.85 -20.46 -10.71
C GLY A 81 -9.16 -19.75 -9.40
N ILE A 82 -10.28 -20.14 -8.76
CA ILE A 82 -10.70 -19.62 -7.45
C ILE A 82 -10.49 -20.62 -6.30
N GLY A 83 -10.00 -21.83 -6.62
CA GLY A 83 -9.86 -22.90 -5.64
C GLY A 83 -11.21 -23.54 -5.28
N ARG A 84 -11.26 -24.17 -4.10
CA ARG A 84 -12.46 -24.82 -3.55
C ARG A 84 -13.24 -23.83 -2.68
N GLY A 85 -14.56 -24.00 -2.60
CA GLY A 85 -15.48 -23.20 -1.79
C GLY A 85 -16.08 -22.00 -2.56
N ASP A 86 -16.73 -21.10 -1.83
CA ASP A 86 -17.49 -20.01 -2.42
C ASP A 86 -16.59 -18.85 -2.87
N LEU A 87 -17.05 -18.09 -3.84
CA LEU A 87 -16.37 -16.90 -4.33
C LEU A 87 -16.78 -15.69 -3.46
N THR A 88 -16.08 -15.52 -2.33
CA THR A 88 -16.27 -14.36 -1.45
C THR A 88 -15.67 -13.09 -2.06
N ALA A 89 -15.99 -11.93 -1.50
CA ALA A 89 -15.45 -10.63 -1.93
C ALA A 89 -13.90 -10.65 -1.99
N ASP A 90 -13.22 -11.20 -0.98
CA ASP A 90 -11.75 -11.32 -0.99
C ASP A 90 -11.23 -12.24 -2.07
N ARG A 91 -11.92 -13.34 -2.34
CA ARG A 91 -11.55 -14.25 -3.43
C ARG A 91 -11.81 -13.62 -4.79
N MET A 92 -12.85 -12.79 -4.94
CA MET A 92 -13.09 -11.99 -6.16
C MET A 92 -11.94 -11.02 -6.40
N ARG A 93 -11.53 -10.27 -5.35
CA ARG A 93 -10.38 -9.37 -5.39
C ARG A 93 -9.11 -10.11 -5.77
N TYR A 94 -8.85 -11.24 -5.12
CA TYR A 94 -7.68 -12.07 -5.39
C TYR A 94 -7.69 -12.60 -6.83
N ALA A 95 -8.78 -13.18 -7.29
CA ALA A 95 -8.90 -13.78 -8.63
C ALA A 95 -8.81 -12.74 -9.75
N ALA A 96 -9.54 -11.63 -9.65
CA ALA A 96 -9.48 -10.54 -10.61
C ALA A 96 -8.06 -9.97 -10.71
N GLY A 97 -7.41 -9.77 -9.55
CA GLY A 97 -6.03 -9.31 -9.48
C GLY A 97 -5.02 -10.30 -10.03
N THR A 98 -5.19 -11.60 -9.74
CA THR A 98 -4.38 -12.67 -10.35
C THR A 98 -4.44 -12.62 -11.87
N ALA A 99 -5.65 -12.48 -12.43
CA ALA A 99 -5.84 -12.44 -13.87
C ALA A 99 -5.14 -11.23 -14.50
N THR A 100 -5.40 -10.02 -14.01
CA THR A 100 -4.81 -8.79 -14.58
C THR A 100 -3.31 -8.69 -14.35
N ARG A 101 -2.79 -9.28 -13.27
CA ARG A 101 -1.34 -9.38 -13.04
C ARG A 101 -0.65 -10.28 -14.06
N GLN A 102 -1.28 -11.36 -14.50
CA GLN A 102 -0.68 -12.33 -15.42
C GLN A 102 -1.01 -12.06 -16.90
N LEU A 103 -2.14 -11.43 -17.19
CA LEU A 103 -2.51 -11.06 -18.55
C LEU A 103 -1.63 -9.92 -19.07
N THR A 104 -1.14 -10.08 -20.29
CA THR A 104 -0.34 -9.09 -21.00
C THR A 104 -0.93 -8.81 -22.38
N GLY A 105 -0.64 -7.63 -22.94
CA GLY A 105 -1.09 -7.28 -24.31
C GLY A 105 -2.60 -7.11 -24.42
N ILE A 106 -3.24 -6.57 -23.36
CA ILE A 106 -4.67 -6.27 -23.33
C ILE A 106 -4.89 -4.82 -22.91
N ALA A 107 -5.82 -4.14 -23.56
CA ALA A 107 -6.25 -2.78 -23.22
C ALA A 107 -7.61 -2.79 -22.50
N SER A 108 -8.44 -3.82 -22.71
CA SER A 108 -9.80 -3.88 -22.19
C SER A 108 -10.14 -5.26 -21.62
N LEU A 109 -10.88 -5.26 -20.50
CA LEU A 109 -11.31 -6.45 -19.77
C LEU A 109 -12.78 -6.35 -19.39
N VAL A 110 -13.54 -7.42 -19.66
CA VAL A 110 -14.86 -7.64 -19.06
C VAL A 110 -14.72 -8.72 -17.99
N ILE A 111 -15.28 -8.50 -16.81
CA ILE A 111 -15.32 -9.47 -15.71
C ILE A 111 -16.74 -10.01 -15.58
N ALA A 112 -16.88 -11.33 -15.61
CA ALA A 112 -18.13 -12.05 -15.40
C ALA A 112 -18.05 -12.86 -14.09
N PHE A 113 -18.15 -12.16 -12.96
CA PHE A 113 -18.23 -12.75 -11.63
C PHE A 113 -19.65 -12.58 -11.07
N PRO A 114 -20.16 -13.53 -10.27
CA PRO A 114 -21.45 -13.39 -9.60
C PRO A 114 -21.34 -12.33 -8.50
N VAL A 115 -21.84 -11.14 -8.75
CA VAL A 115 -21.84 -10.05 -7.78
C VAL A 115 -23.25 -9.65 -7.40
N SER A 116 -23.50 -9.51 -6.11
CA SER A 116 -24.80 -9.15 -5.53
C SER A 116 -24.72 -8.00 -4.53
N THR A 117 -23.54 -7.75 -3.95
CA THR A 117 -23.30 -6.72 -2.93
C THR A 117 -22.33 -5.65 -3.41
N SER A 118 -22.35 -4.46 -2.80
CA SER A 118 -21.36 -3.40 -3.02
C SER A 118 -19.93 -3.85 -2.71
N GLU A 119 -19.77 -4.67 -1.68
CA GLU A 119 -18.48 -5.21 -1.29
C GLU A 119 -17.89 -6.13 -2.38
N GLU A 120 -18.70 -7.02 -2.97
CA GLU A 120 -18.29 -7.91 -4.05
C GLU A 120 -17.92 -7.13 -5.32
N ILE A 121 -18.72 -6.11 -5.68
CA ILE A 121 -18.46 -5.23 -6.82
C ILE A 121 -17.13 -4.50 -6.64
N THR A 122 -16.98 -3.80 -5.49
CA THR A 122 -15.76 -3.04 -5.17
C THR A 122 -14.55 -3.97 -5.18
N SER A 123 -14.66 -5.16 -4.58
CA SER A 123 -13.57 -6.12 -4.50
C SER A 123 -13.11 -6.64 -5.85
N ALA A 124 -14.03 -6.98 -6.75
CA ALA A 124 -13.68 -7.44 -8.09
C ALA A 124 -12.95 -6.34 -8.90
N LEU A 125 -13.47 -5.11 -8.84
CA LEU A 125 -12.89 -3.96 -9.54
C LEU A 125 -11.53 -3.55 -8.96
N GLU A 126 -11.40 -3.48 -7.63
CA GLU A 126 -10.12 -3.22 -6.94
C GLU A 126 -9.06 -4.25 -7.33
N GLY A 127 -9.42 -5.53 -7.26
CA GLY A 127 -8.52 -6.62 -7.62
C GLY A 127 -7.97 -6.44 -9.03
N ALA A 128 -8.86 -6.21 -9.99
CA ALA A 128 -8.48 -6.01 -11.37
C ALA A 128 -7.58 -4.78 -11.57
N ALA A 129 -7.91 -3.66 -10.94
CA ALA A 129 -7.11 -2.43 -11.04
C ALA A 129 -5.73 -2.58 -10.40
N MET A 130 -5.66 -3.15 -9.18
CA MET A 130 -4.40 -3.34 -8.47
C MET A 130 -3.49 -4.38 -9.13
N GLY A 131 -4.04 -5.45 -9.71
CA GLY A 131 -3.28 -6.46 -10.43
C GLY A 131 -2.73 -5.95 -11.77
N ALA A 132 -3.39 -4.98 -12.38
CA ALA A 132 -2.95 -4.34 -13.61
C ALA A 132 -1.76 -3.38 -13.43
N TYR A 133 -1.41 -3.02 -12.20
CA TYR A 133 -0.34 -2.07 -11.92
C TYR A 133 1.01 -2.51 -12.51
N ARG A 134 1.68 -1.58 -13.17
CA ARG A 134 3.04 -1.74 -13.72
C ARG A 134 3.83 -0.46 -13.47
N PHE A 135 5.09 -0.58 -13.07
CA PHE A 135 6.01 0.56 -12.95
C PHE A 135 7.06 0.50 -14.05
N THR A 136 6.99 1.44 -14.99
CA THR A 136 7.83 1.44 -16.19
C THR A 136 8.62 2.74 -16.41
N THR A 137 8.52 3.68 -15.45
CA THR A 137 9.07 5.04 -15.56
C THR A 137 10.55 5.09 -15.96
N TYR A 138 11.35 4.11 -15.50
CA TYR A 138 12.80 4.08 -15.76
C TYR A 138 13.20 3.08 -16.87
N ARG A 139 12.23 2.54 -17.60
CA ARG A 139 12.52 1.66 -18.73
C ARG A 139 12.63 2.46 -20.01
N SER A 140 13.73 2.28 -20.75
CA SER A 140 13.87 2.84 -22.10
C SER A 140 12.79 2.30 -23.04
N SER A 141 12.23 3.16 -23.89
CA SER A 141 11.42 2.71 -25.02
C SER A 141 12.33 1.91 -25.98
N PRO A 142 11.83 0.86 -26.69
CA PRO A 142 12.60 0.26 -27.75
C PRO A 142 12.94 1.34 -28.78
N VAL A 143 14.22 1.45 -29.09
CA VAL A 143 14.62 2.23 -30.26
C VAL A 143 13.99 1.52 -31.46
N SER A 144 13.06 2.20 -32.16
CA SER A 144 12.61 1.75 -33.47
C SER A 144 13.84 1.76 -34.40
N THR A 145 14.43 0.59 -34.59
CA THR A 145 15.51 0.44 -35.57
C THR A 145 14.88 0.69 -36.92
N PRO A 146 15.40 1.64 -37.74
CA PRO A 146 14.91 1.78 -39.10
C PRO A 146 15.13 0.44 -39.82
N THR A 147 14.09 -0.05 -40.44
CA THR A 147 14.11 -1.28 -41.24
C THR A 147 15.14 -1.10 -42.35
N GLN A 148 16.38 -1.53 -42.17
CA GLN A 148 17.30 -1.73 -43.27
C GLN A 148 16.87 -2.99 -44.00
N ALA A 149 16.72 -2.85 -45.31
CA ALA A 149 16.32 -3.90 -46.21
C ALA A 149 17.16 -5.19 -46.03
N ALA A 150 16.44 -6.30 -45.93
CA ALA A 150 16.96 -7.62 -45.65
C ALA A 150 18.02 -8.09 -46.64
N SER A 151 19.17 -8.51 -46.14
CA SER A 151 20.02 -9.53 -46.76
C SER A 151 19.87 -10.83 -45.98
N PRO A 152 19.73 -11.99 -46.61
CA PRO A 152 19.51 -13.26 -45.92
C PRO A 152 20.84 -13.79 -45.39
N ALA A 153 21.09 -13.65 -44.11
CA ALA A 153 22.14 -14.35 -43.40
C ALA A 153 21.55 -15.09 -42.22
N ILE A 154 21.84 -16.39 -42.16
CA ILE A 154 21.47 -17.30 -41.07
C ILE A 154 22.11 -16.80 -39.77
N SER A 155 21.32 -16.34 -38.83
CA SER A 155 21.77 -15.88 -37.51
C SER A 155 21.59 -16.97 -36.44
N PRO A 156 22.55 -17.12 -35.52
CA PRO A 156 22.40 -18.04 -34.40
C PRO A 156 21.29 -17.57 -33.44
N VAL A 157 20.58 -18.53 -32.88
CA VAL A 157 19.49 -18.34 -31.89
C VAL A 157 20.02 -17.53 -30.69
N SER A 158 19.62 -16.26 -30.61
CA SER A 158 19.88 -15.41 -29.45
C SER A 158 18.79 -15.65 -28.41
N THR A 159 19.15 -16.24 -27.28
CA THR A 159 18.28 -16.43 -26.11
C THR A 159 18.36 -15.22 -25.17
N THR A 160 17.91 -14.07 -25.62
CA THR A 160 17.60 -12.93 -24.74
C THR A 160 16.28 -12.36 -25.20
N ASP A 161 15.19 -12.82 -24.55
CA ASP A 161 13.86 -12.28 -24.74
C ASP A 161 13.81 -10.82 -24.27
N ALA A 162 13.97 -9.88 -25.19
CA ALA A 162 13.49 -8.54 -24.97
C ALA A 162 11.96 -8.62 -24.81
N PRO A 163 11.36 -7.96 -23.79
CA PRO A 163 9.91 -7.99 -23.63
C PRO A 163 9.25 -7.46 -24.91
N SER A 164 8.37 -8.28 -25.49
CA SER A 164 7.61 -7.94 -26.69
C SER A 164 6.75 -6.69 -26.44
N ASP A 165 6.41 -5.92 -27.48
CA ASP A 165 5.50 -4.75 -27.36
C ASP A 165 4.17 -5.11 -26.69
N ALA A 166 3.70 -6.36 -26.81
CA ALA A 166 2.55 -6.89 -26.09
C ALA A 166 2.69 -6.81 -24.54
N ALA A 167 3.91 -6.88 -24.00
CA ALA A 167 4.16 -6.73 -22.56
C ALA A 167 4.03 -5.27 -22.08
N ARG A 168 3.91 -4.31 -22.97
CA ARG A 168 3.85 -2.86 -22.68
C ARG A 168 2.46 -2.27 -22.79
N THR A 169 1.49 -2.98 -23.38
CA THR A 169 0.10 -2.53 -23.42
C THR A 169 -0.43 -2.54 -21.99
N SER A 170 -0.81 -1.36 -21.51
CA SER A 170 -1.45 -1.20 -20.19
C SER A 170 -2.94 -1.44 -20.31
N LEU A 171 -3.54 -2.07 -19.31
CA LEU A 171 -4.99 -2.19 -19.20
C LEU A 171 -5.59 -0.79 -19.00
N GLU A 172 -6.47 -0.37 -19.90
CA GLU A 172 -7.07 0.97 -19.92
C GLU A 172 -8.49 0.99 -19.34
N SER A 173 -9.21 -0.13 -19.48
CA SER A 173 -10.59 -0.24 -19.02
C SER A 173 -10.93 -1.62 -18.49
N VAL A 174 -11.75 -1.62 -17.42
CA VAL A 174 -12.37 -2.82 -16.83
C VAL A 174 -13.85 -2.57 -16.69
N VAL A 175 -14.66 -3.48 -17.22
CA VAL A 175 -16.11 -3.49 -17.08
C VAL A 175 -16.50 -4.73 -16.29
N LEU A 176 -17.18 -4.56 -15.17
CA LEU A 176 -17.80 -5.67 -14.43
C LEU A 176 -19.25 -5.82 -14.92
N ALA A 177 -19.56 -6.96 -15.52
CA ALA A 177 -20.91 -7.32 -15.89
C ALA A 177 -21.72 -7.73 -14.65
N THR A 178 -22.95 -7.25 -14.53
CA THR A 178 -23.84 -7.55 -13.40
C THR A 178 -25.30 -7.55 -13.85
N SER A 179 -26.05 -8.60 -13.52
CA SER A 179 -27.51 -8.70 -13.74
C SER A 179 -28.30 -7.80 -12.78
N THR A 180 -27.65 -7.32 -11.72
CA THR A 180 -28.29 -6.46 -10.73
C THR A 180 -28.46 -5.05 -11.28
N ALA A 181 -29.70 -4.52 -11.23
CA ALA A 181 -30.02 -3.18 -11.70
C ALA A 181 -29.05 -2.11 -11.14
N LEU A 182 -28.51 -1.28 -12.02
CA LEU A 182 -27.64 -0.18 -11.64
C LEU A 182 -28.45 0.89 -10.90
N SER A 183 -28.28 0.95 -9.57
CA SER A 183 -28.77 2.06 -8.74
C SER A 183 -27.69 3.14 -8.63
N PRO A 184 -28.05 4.39 -8.27
CA PRO A 184 -27.04 5.41 -7.96
C PRO A 184 -26.00 4.94 -6.92
N ALA A 185 -26.42 4.16 -5.91
CA ALA A 185 -25.52 3.57 -4.92
C ALA A 185 -24.49 2.62 -5.54
N ARG A 186 -24.87 1.86 -6.58
CA ARG A 186 -23.94 0.95 -7.29
C ARG A 186 -22.93 1.71 -8.14
N ALA A 187 -23.29 2.86 -8.68
CA ALA A 187 -22.34 3.70 -9.42
C ALA A 187 -21.22 4.22 -8.51
N THR A 188 -21.50 4.45 -7.21
CA THR A 188 -20.49 4.86 -6.22
C THR A 188 -19.48 3.75 -5.92
N ASP A 189 -19.84 2.46 -6.08
CA ASP A 189 -18.93 1.33 -5.83
C ASP A 189 -17.72 1.35 -6.80
N ALA A 190 -17.94 1.68 -8.07
CA ALA A 190 -16.85 1.83 -9.04
C ALA A 190 -15.96 3.05 -8.72
N VAL A 191 -16.56 4.13 -8.22
CA VAL A 191 -15.80 5.33 -7.76
C VAL A 191 -14.96 5.00 -6.54
N ALA A 192 -15.50 4.27 -5.57
CA ALA A 192 -14.77 3.82 -4.38
C ALA A 192 -13.60 2.91 -4.76
N ALA A 193 -13.84 1.91 -5.61
CA ALA A 193 -12.80 1.02 -6.12
C ALA A 193 -11.70 1.76 -6.88
N ALA A 194 -12.05 2.78 -7.67
CA ALA A 194 -11.08 3.61 -8.38
C ALA A 194 -10.24 4.46 -7.44
N ALA A 195 -10.86 5.06 -6.40
CA ALA A 195 -10.16 5.88 -5.42
C ALA A 195 -9.16 5.07 -4.59
N SER A 196 -9.59 3.92 -4.04
CA SER A 196 -8.73 3.03 -3.25
C SER A 196 -7.60 2.42 -4.10
N SER A 197 -7.90 1.98 -5.33
CA SER A 197 -6.87 1.46 -6.24
C SER A 197 -5.87 2.52 -6.67
N THR A 198 -6.32 3.76 -6.87
CA THR A 198 -5.43 4.91 -7.16
C THR A 198 -4.52 5.21 -5.96
N ALA A 199 -5.04 5.16 -4.74
CA ALA A 199 -4.25 5.35 -3.54
C ALA A 199 -3.15 4.27 -3.40
N VAL A 200 -3.50 2.99 -3.61
CA VAL A 200 -2.52 1.88 -3.64
C VAL A 200 -1.47 2.09 -4.74
N ALA A 201 -1.89 2.49 -5.95
CA ALA A 201 -0.98 2.77 -7.05
C ALA A 201 -0.04 3.94 -6.73
N THR A 202 -0.54 5.00 -6.09
CA THR A 202 0.25 6.16 -5.64
C THR A 202 1.36 5.72 -4.67
N VAL A 203 1.05 4.90 -3.66
CA VAL A 203 2.07 4.36 -2.76
C VAL A 203 3.11 3.54 -3.52
N ARG A 204 2.66 2.64 -4.42
CA ARG A 204 3.55 1.82 -5.23
C ARG A 204 4.45 2.66 -6.13
N ASP A 205 3.92 3.72 -6.74
CA ASP A 205 4.70 4.62 -7.59
C ASP A 205 5.77 5.35 -6.77
N LEU A 206 5.42 5.96 -5.63
CA LEU A 206 6.35 6.67 -4.77
C LEU A 206 7.48 5.76 -4.28
N VAL A 207 7.15 4.56 -3.79
CA VAL A 207 8.14 3.59 -3.28
C VAL A 207 9.06 3.04 -4.38
N ASN A 208 8.56 2.92 -5.61
CA ASN A 208 9.36 2.41 -6.71
C ASN A 208 10.35 3.43 -7.29
N ILE A 209 10.12 4.73 -7.07
CA ILE A 209 11.06 5.78 -7.49
C ILE A 209 12.40 5.61 -6.76
N PRO A 210 13.56 5.68 -7.44
CA PRO A 210 14.87 5.66 -6.81
C PRO A 210 15.08 6.84 -5.86
N ALA A 211 15.84 6.64 -4.78
CA ALA A 211 16.13 7.69 -3.80
C ALA A 211 16.93 8.88 -4.39
N SER A 212 17.59 8.69 -5.55
CA SER A 212 18.15 9.80 -6.31
C SER A 212 17.12 10.84 -6.73
N ASP A 213 15.89 10.41 -6.99
CA ASP A 213 14.79 11.22 -7.53
C ASP A 213 13.71 11.48 -6.48
N LEU A 214 13.54 10.57 -5.51
CA LEU A 214 12.61 10.74 -4.38
C LEU A 214 13.37 10.87 -3.07
N TYR A 215 13.67 12.10 -2.70
CA TYR A 215 14.28 12.52 -1.45
C TYR A 215 13.33 13.48 -0.70
N PRO A 216 13.62 13.91 0.54
CA PRO A 216 12.63 14.63 1.35
C PRO A 216 11.97 15.82 0.66
N ALA A 217 12.74 16.67 -0.02
CA ALA A 217 12.16 17.83 -0.72
C ALA A 217 11.30 17.44 -1.92
N SER A 218 11.76 16.51 -2.77
CA SER A 218 10.98 16.07 -3.93
C SER A 218 9.75 15.25 -3.53
N PHE A 219 9.76 14.56 -2.38
CA PHE A 219 8.56 13.96 -1.83
C PHE A 219 7.55 15.04 -1.42
N ALA A 220 8.00 16.11 -0.76
CA ALA A 220 7.14 17.24 -0.38
C ALA A 220 6.50 17.92 -1.61
N GLU A 221 7.26 18.11 -2.69
CA GLU A 221 6.74 18.62 -3.97
C GLU A 221 5.65 17.70 -4.54
N ARG A 222 5.87 16.39 -4.54
CA ARG A 222 4.87 15.42 -5.00
C ARG A 222 3.61 15.39 -4.11
N ALA A 223 3.75 15.64 -2.81
CA ALA A 223 2.61 15.76 -1.91
C ALA A 223 1.73 16.97 -2.29
N VAL A 224 2.36 18.09 -2.61
CA VAL A 224 1.66 19.29 -3.12
C VAL A 224 0.96 19.00 -4.44
N ASP A 225 1.65 18.34 -5.38
CA ASP A 225 1.08 17.98 -6.69
C ASP A 225 -0.13 17.06 -6.57
N LEU A 226 -0.06 16.03 -5.69
CA LEU A 226 -1.14 15.07 -5.46
C LEU A 226 -2.35 15.69 -4.77
N ALA A 227 -2.16 16.73 -3.98
CA ALA A 227 -3.22 17.52 -3.33
C ALA A 227 -3.85 18.57 -4.25
N ASN A 228 -3.20 18.87 -5.38
CA ASN A 228 -3.67 19.90 -6.30
C ASN A 228 -5.09 19.60 -6.84
N GLY A 229 -5.96 20.60 -6.79
CA GLY A 229 -7.37 20.46 -7.18
C GLY A 229 -8.27 19.77 -6.14
N LEU A 230 -7.73 19.38 -4.98
CA LEU A 230 -8.46 18.89 -3.83
C LEU A 230 -8.45 19.94 -2.71
N ALA A 231 -9.47 19.95 -1.86
CA ALA A 231 -9.53 20.86 -0.71
C ALA A 231 -8.63 20.35 0.45
N ILE A 232 -7.36 20.05 0.15
CA ILE A 232 -6.35 19.62 1.10
C ILE A 232 -5.37 20.76 1.31
N GLU A 233 -5.19 21.19 2.55
CA GLU A 233 -4.17 22.17 2.92
C GLU A 233 -2.84 21.46 3.15
N ILE A 234 -1.77 21.94 2.51
CA ILE A 234 -0.40 21.41 2.68
C ILE A 234 0.49 22.44 3.35
N THR A 235 1.15 22.04 4.41
CA THR A 235 2.25 22.78 5.05
C THR A 235 3.53 21.96 4.96
N VAL A 236 4.61 22.60 4.51
CA VAL A 236 5.95 21.97 4.44
C VAL A 236 6.89 22.76 5.33
N LEU A 237 7.52 22.09 6.28
CA LEU A 237 8.63 22.65 7.07
C LEU A 237 9.94 22.14 6.50
N ASP A 238 10.86 23.07 6.22
CA ASP A 238 12.23 22.76 5.79
C ASP A 238 13.14 22.50 7.02
N GLU A 239 14.39 22.13 6.77
CA GLU A 239 15.37 21.78 7.80
C GLU A 239 15.61 22.91 8.81
N LYS A 240 15.54 24.17 8.37
CA LYS A 240 15.73 25.34 9.24
C LYS A 240 14.51 25.52 10.14
N GLN A 241 13.32 25.49 9.57
CA GLN A 241 12.05 25.59 10.30
C GLN A 241 11.87 24.45 11.29
N LEU A 242 12.30 23.22 10.92
CA LEU A 242 12.29 22.06 11.81
C LEU A 242 13.19 22.28 13.03
N ALA A 243 14.40 22.79 12.82
CA ALA A 243 15.34 23.11 13.90
C ALA A 243 14.80 24.22 14.81
N GLU A 244 14.29 25.32 14.22
CA GLU A 244 13.71 26.45 14.96
C GLU A 244 12.48 26.03 15.81
N GLN A 245 11.71 25.04 15.32
CA GLN A 245 10.51 24.55 16.00
C GLN A 245 10.78 23.33 16.91
N GLY A 246 12.04 22.88 17.04
CA GLY A 246 12.44 21.84 17.99
C GLY A 246 12.12 20.41 17.55
N PHE A 247 12.03 20.12 16.25
CA PHE A 247 11.87 18.77 15.71
C PHE A 247 13.23 18.02 15.67
N GLY A 248 13.81 17.80 16.85
CA GLY A 248 15.18 17.29 16.97
C GLY A 248 15.35 15.84 16.50
N GLY A 249 14.31 15.02 16.51
CA GLY A 249 14.33 13.66 15.96
C GLY A 249 14.48 13.67 14.44
N ILE A 250 13.65 14.46 13.76
CA ILE A 250 13.68 14.57 12.28
C ILE A 250 14.99 15.23 11.82
N VAL A 251 15.42 16.31 12.49
CA VAL A 251 16.68 17.00 12.19
C VAL A 251 17.87 16.09 12.45
N GLY A 252 17.92 15.41 13.61
CA GLY A 252 19.03 14.55 13.99
C GLY A 252 19.22 13.36 13.05
N VAL A 253 18.14 12.78 12.53
CA VAL A 253 18.24 11.72 11.52
C VAL A 253 18.71 12.26 10.19
N GLY A 254 18.16 13.42 9.74
CA GLY A 254 18.42 13.97 8.41
C GLY A 254 19.71 14.74 8.25
N GLN A 255 20.37 15.17 9.35
CA GLN A 255 21.55 16.06 9.29
C GLN A 255 22.78 15.45 8.63
N GLY A 256 22.82 14.11 8.50
CA GLY A 256 23.90 13.40 7.82
C GLY A 256 23.81 13.45 6.30
N SER A 257 22.65 13.79 5.75
CA SER A 257 22.43 13.89 4.30
C SER A 257 22.72 15.30 3.78
N ALA A 258 23.18 15.38 2.53
CA ALA A 258 23.23 16.64 1.77
C ALA A 258 21.82 17.13 1.35
N ARG A 259 20.78 16.30 1.55
CA ARG A 259 19.38 16.55 1.23
C ARG A 259 18.61 16.70 2.54
N GLY A 260 18.42 17.95 2.98
CA GLY A 260 17.82 18.26 4.28
C GLY A 260 16.43 17.63 4.48
N PRO A 261 16.09 17.30 5.75
CA PRO A 261 14.80 16.71 6.08
C PRO A 261 13.63 17.65 5.84
N ARG A 262 12.43 17.10 5.80
CA ARG A 262 11.16 17.83 5.67
C ARG A 262 10.12 17.24 6.60
N LEU A 263 9.19 18.06 7.08
CA LEU A 263 7.94 17.61 7.63
C LEU A 263 6.82 18.15 6.76
N VAL A 264 6.01 17.26 6.20
CA VAL A 264 4.84 17.65 5.42
C VAL A 264 3.61 17.33 6.24
N LYS A 265 2.78 18.36 6.48
CA LYS A 265 1.46 18.21 7.07
C LYS A 265 0.41 18.44 5.98
N ALA A 266 -0.49 17.47 5.82
CA ALA A 266 -1.67 17.59 4.97
C ALA A 266 -2.93 17.58 5.83
N VAL A 267 -3.91 18.43 5.53
CA VAL A 267 -5.18 18.55 6.27
C VAL A 267 -6.34 18.46 5.28
N TRP A 268 -7.20 17.49 5.48
CA TRP A 268 -8.53 17.39 4.91
C TRP A 268 -9.54 17.65 6.02
N ASN A 269 -10.34 18.71 5.91
CA ASN A 269 -11.30 19.11 6.94
C ASN A 269 -12.61 19.60 6.27
N PRO A 270 -13.46 18.67 5.79
CA PRO A 270 -14.70 19.02 5.15
C PRO A 270 -15.72 19.56 6.15
N GLU A 271 -16.69 20.33 5.65
CA GLU A 271 -17.85 20.74 6.45
C GLU A 271 -18.60 19.50 6.98
N GLY A 272 -19.01 19.52 8.24
CA GLY A 272 -19.70 18.42 8.88
C GLY A 272 -18.81 17.26 9.35
N ALA A 273 -17.50 17.42 9.35
CA ALA A 273 -16.61 16.43 9.98
C ALA A 273 -16.83 16.37 11.49
N HIS A 274 -17.11 15.17 12.01
CA HIS A 274 -17.42 14.96 13.43
C HIS A 274 -16.25 14.35 14.20
N ALA A 275 -15.35 13.65 13.52
CA ALA A 275 -14.20 12.99 14.10
C ALA A 275 -12.91 13.48 13.45
N HIS A 276 -11.80 13.42 14.19
CA HIS A 276 -10.47 13.77 13.73
C HIS A 276 -9.52 12.58 13.88
N LEU A 277 -9.08 12.02 12.77
CA LEU A 277 -8.03 11.00 12.72
C LEU A 277 -6.70 11.63 12.27
N ALA A 278 -5.64 11.43 13.05
CA ALA A 278 -4.29 11.80 12.65
C ALA A 278 -3.50 10.57 12.17
N LEU A 279 -2.88 10.70 11.01
CA LEU A 279 -1.98 9.70 10.42
C LEU A 279 -0.55 10.22 10.50
N VAL A 280 0.38 9.40 11.04
CA VAL A 280 1.80 9.76 11.14
C VAL A 280 2.60 8.71 10.37
N GLY A 281 3.28 9.12 9.30
CA GLY A 281 4.00 8.23 8.41
C GLY A 281 5.52 8.36 8.52
N LYS A 282 6.22 7.24 8.74
CA LYS A 282 7.68 7.17 8.56
C LYS A 282 8.03 7.46 7.11
N GLY A 283 8.91 8.42 6.89
CA GLY A 283 9.29 8.90 5.57
C GLY A 283 10.81 8.89 5.35
N ILE A 284 11.49 7.79 5.67
CA ILE A 284 12.93 7.67 5.42
C ILE A 284 13.14 7.32 3.94
N THR A 285 13.46 8.35 3.15
CA THR A 285 13.55 8.22 1.68
C THR A 285 14.67 7.31 1.21
N PHE A 286 15.72 7.19 2.01
CA PHE A 286 16.74 6.14 1.93
C PHE A 286 17.34 5.89 3.32
N ASP A 287 17.47 4.62 3.69
CA ASP A 287 18.06 4.23 4.97
C ASP A 287 19.33 3.42 4.76
N SER A 288 20.48 4.07 5.00
CA SER A 288 21.78 3.41 5.04
C SER A 288 22.11 2.81 6.42
N GLY A 289 21.31 3.14 7.45
CA GLY A 289 21.61 2.90 8.86
C GLY A 289 22.40 4.05 9.51
N GLY A 290 22.81 5.05 8.74
CA GLY A 290 23.70 6.11 9.23
C GLY A 290 25.08 5.56 9.61
N LEU A 291 25.65 5.99 10.74
CA LEU A 291 26.93 5.46 11.21
C LEU A 291 26.85 4.02 11.73
N SER A 292 25.67 3.54 12.15
CA SER A 292 25.37 2.11 12.38
C SER A 292 25.06 1.43 11.05
N LEU A 293 26.01 1.46 10.11
CA LEU A 293 25.84 1.15 8.70
C LEU A 293 25.29 -0.25 8.45
N LYS A 294 24.25 -0.33 7.65
CA LYS A 294 23.64 -1.62 7.22
C LYS A 294 24.63 -2.45 6.39
N PRO A 295 24.63 -3.77 6.52
CA PRO A 295 25.30 -4.64 5.55
C PRO A 295 24.80 -4.36 4.11
N PRO A 296 25.66 -4.47 3.07
CA PRO A 296 25.30 -4.14 1.70
C PRO A 296 24.01 -4.85 1.21
N THR A 297 23.83 -6.12 1.56
CA THR A 297 22.64 -6.91 1.17
C THR A 297 21.35 -6.42 1.81
N SER A 298 21.43 -5.87 3.05
CA SER A 298 20.29 -5.29 3.75
C SER A 298 19.98 -3.87 3.32
N MET A 299 20.96 -3.16 2.74
CA MET A 299 20.80 -1.79 2.26
C MET A 299 20.07 -1.73 0.90
N VAL A 300 20.24 -2.76 0.07
CA VAL A 300 19.56 -2.83 -1.24
C VAL A 300 18.05 -2.84 -1.04
N GLY A 301 17.39 -1.86 -1.66
CA GLY A 301 15.93 -1.71 -1.58
C GLY A 301 15.46 -0.75 -0.49
N MET A 302 16.33 -0.22 0.38
CA MET A 302 15.96 0.69 1.49
C MET A 302 15.33 2.03 1.04
N LYS A 303 15.10 2.24 -0.25
CA LYS A 303 14.20 3.27 -0.78
C LYS A 303 12.73 3.03 -0.39
N TYR A 304 12.36 1.81 0.06
CA TYR A 304 10.99 1.50 0.50
C TYR A 304 10.67 2.01 1.90
N ASP A 305 11.65 2.54 2.62
CA ASP A 305 11.55 2.90 4.04
C ASP A 305 10.74 4.19 4.30
N MET A 306 10.16 4.75 3.25
CA MET A 306 9.23 5.86 3.27
C MET A 306 7.77 5.43 2.96
N THR A 307 7.49 4.13 2.96
CA THR A 307 6.15 3.61 2.64
C THR A 307 5.08 4.14 3.61
N GLY A 308 5.42 4.35 4.88
CA GLY A 308 4.50 4.91 5.88
C GLY A 308 4.02 6.31 5.50
N ALA A 309 4.94 7.22 5.13
CA ALA A 309 4.61 8.56 4.67
C ALA A 309 3.81 8.55 3.36
N ALA A 310 4.18 7.67 2.42
CA ALA A 310 3.44 7.49 1.17
C ALA A 310 2.01 6.99 1.43
N THR A 311 1.82 6.10 2.40
CA THR A 311 0.50 5.59 2.81
C THR A 311 -0.35 6.70 3.42
N ALA A 312 0.18 7.47 4.39
CA ALA A 312 -0.54 8.58 5.00
C ALA A 312 -1.00 9.61 3.95
N LEU A 313 -0.12 9.97 3.00
CA LEU A 313 -0.44 10.86 1.89
C LEU A 313 -1.53 10.27 0.97
N ALA A 314 -1.42 9.01 0.59
CA ALA A 314 -2.37 8.37 -0.32
C ALA A 314 -3.77 8.23 0.31
N VAL A 315 -3.85 7.95 1.61
CA VAL A 315 -5.10 7.84 2.36
C VAL A 315 -5.83 9.18 2.43
N ILE A 316 -5.14 10.28 2.78
CA ILE A 316 -5.79 11.60 2.85
C ILE A 316 -6.26 12.07 1.47
N VAL A 317 -5.49 11.81 0.40
CA VAL A 317 -5.91 12.11 -0.98
C VAL A 317 -7.14 11.29 -1.38
N ALA A 318 -7.20 10.01 -1.00
CA ALA A 318 -8.37 9.15 -1.27
C ALA A 318 -9.60 9.64 -0.49
N ALA A 319 -9.45 9.99 0.78
CA ALA A 319 -10.53 10.51 1.61
C ALA A 319 -11.13 11.81 1.02
N ALA A 320 -10.29 12.71 0.55
CA ALA A 320 -10.73 13.93 -0.12
C ALA A 320 -11.47 13.64 -1.44
N ARG A 321 -10.99 12.71 -2.25
CA ARG A 321 -11.66 12.27 -3.49
C ARG A 321 -13.01 11.61 -3.25
N LEU A 322 -13.13 10.89 -2.15
CA LEU A 322 -14.36 10.24 -1.70
C LEU A 322 -15.27 11.20 -0.92
N ALA A 323 -14.82 12.43 -0.67
CA ALA A 323 -15.49 13.43 0.16
C ALA A 323 -15.94 12.85 1.51
N LEU A 324 -15.09 12.04 2.16
CA LEU A 324 -15.41 11.45 3.46
C LEU A 324 -15.60 12.56 4.51
N PRO A 325 -16.73 12.58 5.26
CA PRO A 325 -17.02 13.60 6.26
C PRO A 325 -16.27 13.35 7.59
N VAL A 326 -14.96 13.24 7.51
CA VAL A 326 -14.03 13.07 8.62
C VAL A 326 -12.86 14.04 8.46
N ARG A 327 -12.44 14.68 9.54
CA ARG A 327 -11.20 15.45 9.54
C ARG A 327 -10.01 14.48 9.56
N LEU A 328 -9.12 14.61 8.59
CA LEU A 328 -7.86 13.87 8.54
C LEU A 328 -6.69 14.84 8.58
N THR A 329 -5.68 14.52 9.38
CA THR A 329 -4.36 15.14 9.29
C THR A 329 -3.33 14.06 9.01
N ALA A 330 -2.47 14.28 8.02
CA ALA A 330 -1.39 13.37 7.68
C ALA A 330 -0.05 14.08 7.90
N TRP A 331 0.81 13.48 8.72
CA TRP A 331 2.14 13.97 9.08
C TRP A 331 3.19 13.06 8.46
N MET A 332 3.88 13.51 7.44
CA MET A 332 4.92 12.77 6.72
C MET A 332 6.29 13.23 7.24
N CYS A 333 6.93 12.39 8.06
CA CYS A 333 8.21 12.68 8.72
C CYS A 333 9.36 12.24 7.82
N LEU A 334 9.86 13.17 6.99
CA LEU A 334 10.78 12.87 5.88
C LEU A 334 12.23 13.15 6.26
N ALA A 335 13.08 12.16 6.11
CA ALA A 335 14.54 12.28 6.26
C ALA A 335 15.25 11.29 5.31
N GLU A 336 16.53 11.51 5.07
CA GLU A 336 17.43 10.55 4.42
C GLU A 336 18.53 10.22 5.44
N ASN A 337 18.63 8.95 5.88
CA ASN A 337 19.58 8.51 6.89
C ASN A 337 20.91 8.11 6.26
N MET A 338 21.88 9.02 6.28
CA MET A 338 23.16 8.87 5.58
C MET A 338 24.36 9.05 6.52
N PRO A 339 25.46 8.29 6.33
CA PRO A 339 26.70 8.51 7.05
C PRO A 339 27.47 9.71 6.46
N SER A 340 27.92 10.61 7.32
CA SER A 340 28.78 11.73 6.93
C SER A 340 29.49 12.31 8.15
N GLY A 341 30.28 13.36 7.96
CA GLY A 341 30.92 14.09 9.06
C GLY A 341 29.94 14.86 9.95
N THR A 342 28.71 15.08 9.51
CA THR A 342 27.65 15.77 10.26
C THR A 342 26.58 14.81 10.79
N ALA A 343 26.67 13.50 10.50
CA ALA A 343 25.68 12.52 10.93
C ALA A 343 25.66 12.36 12.46
N THR A 344 24.48 12.07 13.00
CA THR A 344 24.28 11.66 14.39
C THR A 344 25.11 10.41 14.69
N ARG A 345 25.81 10.41 15.84
CA ARG A 345 26.68 9.32 16.27
C ARG A 345 26.00 8.49 17.37
N PRO A 346 26.28 7.20 17.47
CA PRO A 346 25.93 6.46 18.66
C PRO A 346 26.48 7.13 19.91
N GLY A 347 25.62 7.40 20.91
CA GLY A 347 25.92 8.16 22.13
C GLY A 347 25.56 9.65 22.08
N ASP A 348 25.16 10.19 20.91
CA ASP A 348 24.62 11.55 20.85
C ASP A 348 23.19 11.58 21.48
N VAL A 349 22.84 12.73 22.07
CA VAL A 349 21.51 12.96 22.67
C VAL A 349 20.74 13.97 21.81
N LEU A 350 19.54 13.58 21.40
CA LEU A 350 18.61 14.45 20.67
C LEU A 350 17.54 14.97 21.62
N THR A 351 17.14 16.24 21.46
CA THR A 351 15.97 16.81 22.13
C THR A 351 14.80 16.83 21.16
N LEU A 352 13.76 16.05 21.45
CA LEU A 352 12.59 15.90 20.60
C LEU A 352 11.60 17.06 20.76
N LYS A 353 10.59 17.10 19.91
CA LYS A 353 9.59 18.18 19.80
C LYS A 353 8.90 18.56 21.11
N ASN A 354 8.72 17.62 22.04
CA ASN A 354 8.13 17.88 23.36
C ASN A 354 9.18 18.23 24.45
N GLY A 355 10.44 18.40 24.09
CA GLY A 355 11.55 18.70 25.00
C GLY A 355 12.17 17.48 25.67
N ARG A 356 11.63 16.26 25.48
CA ARG A 356 12.26 15.03 26.00
C ARG A 356 13.55 14.73 25.25
N THR A 357 14.50 14.18 25.97
CA THR A 357 15.81 13.81 25.43
C THR A 357 15.89 12.33 25.13
N VAL A 358 16.51 11.97 24.00
CA VAL A 358 16.71 10.59 23.56
C VAL A 358 18.18 10.34 23.29
N GLU A 359 18.78 9.38 23.99
CA GLU A 359 20.11 8.88 23.69
C GLU A 359 20.03 7.95 22.48
N VAL A 360 20.76 8.28 21.41
CA VAL A 360 20.81 7.49 20.18
C VAL A 360 21.91 6.45 20.30
N LEU A 361 21.58 5.23 20.70
CA LEU A 361 22.55 4.14 20.81
C LEU A 361 22.75 3.36 19.50
N ASN A 362 21.78 3.48 18.57
CA ASN A 362 21.84 2.87 17.24
C ASN A 362 21.20 3.81 16.23
N THR A 363 21.97 4.29 15.27
CA THR A 363 21.49 5.19 14.22
C THR A 363 20.67 4.48 13.13
N ASP A 364 20.61 3.13 13.11
CA ASP A 364 19.73 2.30 12.28
C ASP A 364 18.36 2.06 12.95
N ALA A 365 18.10 2.71 14.09
CA ALA A 365 16.79 2.79 14.73
C ALA A 365 16.27 4.24 14.66
N GLU A 366 16.37 4.85 13.51
CA GLU A 366 16.06 6.24 13.17
C GLU A 366 14.56 6.49 12.98
N GLY A 367 13.84 5.47 12.45
CA GLY A 367 12.40 5.59 12.14
C GLY A 367 11.57 5.99 13.34
N ARG A 368 11.87 5.44 14.52
CA ARG A 368 11.16 5.80 15.77
C ARG A 368 11.48 7.22 16.25
N LEU A 369 12.62 7.77 15.89
CA LEU A 369 13.01 9.15 16.23
C LEU A 369 12.18 10.16 15.42
N VAL A 370 12.06 9.96 14.11
CA VAL A 370 11.25 10.84 13.26
C VAL A 370 9.76 10.70 13.57
N LEU A 371 9.29 9.47 13.88
CA LEU A 371 7.90 9.22 14.29
C LEU A 371 7.57 9.86 15.64
N ALA A 372 8.50 9.86 16.60
CA ALA A 372 8.29 10.49 17.90
C ALA A 372 7.97 11.98 17.75
N ASP A 373 8.72 12.72 16.93
CA ASP A 373 8.40 14.12 16.62
C ASP A 373 7.03 14.27 15.94
N GLY A 374 6.71 13.38 14.99
CA GLY A 374 5.42 13.37 14.31
C GLY A 374 4.25 13.07 15.24
N LEU A 375 4.40 12.11 16.17
CA LEU A 375 3.39 11.76 17.17
C LEU A 375 3.13 12.92 18.14
N VAL A 376 4.19 13.61 18.59
CA VAL A 376 4.05 14.81 19.43
C VAL A 376 3.31 15.90 18.68
N ALA A 377 3.67 16.17 17.42
CA ALA A 377 3.02 17.20 16.61
C ALA A 377 1.55 16.87 16.33
N ALA A 378 1.24 15.61 16.01
CA ALA A 378 -0.12 15.15 15.79
C ALA A 378 -0.96 15.22 17.09
N SER A 379 -0.39 14.83 18.22
CA SER A 379 -1.06 14.87 19.53
C SER A 379 -1.43 16.29 19.97
N ALA A 380 -0.63 17.28 19.60
CA ALA A 380 -0.89 18.69 19.92
C ALA A 380 -2.15 19.26 19.24
N GLU A 381 -2.71 18.57 18.24
CA GLU A 381 -3.97 18.91 17.60
C GLU A 381 -5.19 18.24 18.25
N HIS A 382 -4.97 17.46 19.30
CA HIS A 382 -6.00 16.74 20.05
C HIS A 382 -6.94 15.92 19.16
N PRO A 383 -6.44 15.03 18.29
CA PRO A 383 -7.29 14.16 17.48
C PRO A 383 -8.02 13.15 18.35
N ASP A 384 -9.13 12.59 17.84
CA ASP A 384 -9.86 11.50 18.51
C ASP A 384 -9.06 10.20 18.49
N ALA A 385 -8.21 10.03 17.49
CA ALA A 385 -7.32 8.87 17.38
C ALA A 385 -6.08 9.20 16.52
N ILE A 386 -4.99 8.44 16.76
CA ILE A 386 -3.75 8.52 16.00
C ILE A 386 -3.40 7.13 15.48
N ILE A 387 -3.00 7.05 14.20
CA ILE A 387 -2.37 5.84 13.64
C ILE A 387 -1.02 6.24 13.07
N ASP A 388 0.06 5.60 13.52
CA ASP A 388 1.33 5.71 12.83
C ASP A 388 1.63 4.47 11.99
N ILE A 389 2.29 4.70 10.86
CA ILE A 389 2.58 3.68 9.86
C ILE A 389 4.08 3.71 9.54
N ALA A 390 4.75 2.58 9.71
CA ALA A 390 6.19 2.52 9.51
C ALA A 390 6.70 1.15 9.05
N THR A 391 7.66 1.16 8.15
CA THR A 391 8.59 0.06 7.90
C THR A 391 9.64 0.06 9.02
N LEU A 392 9.22 -0.32 10.23
CA LEU A 392 9.98 0.04 11.43
C LEU A 392 11.02 -0.99 11.82
N THR A 393 10.65 -2.28 11.84
CA THR A 393 11.55 -3.27 12.42
C THR A 393 11.73 -4.53 11.57
N GLY A 394 12.96 -4.99 11.45
CA GLY A 394 13.22 -6.33 10.93
C GLY A 394 12.60 -7.43 11.79
N ALA A 395 12.39 -7.15 13.08
CA ALA A 395 11.74 -8.08 14.01
C ALA A 395 10.29 -8.40 13.63
N ALA A 396 9.54 -7.43 13.11
CA ALA A 396 8.19 -7.67 12.58
C ALA A 396 8.21 -8.65 11.40
N SER A 397 9.15 -8.49 10.48
CA SER A 397 9.34 -9.41 9.35
C SER A 397 9.71 -10.83 9.80
N VAL A 398 10.54 -10.96 10.83
CA VAL A 398 10.92 -12.26 11.41
C VAL A 398 9.74 -12.94 12.09
N ALA A 399 8.93 -12.15 12.85
CA ALA A 399 7.81 -12.69 13.62
C ALA A 399 6.61 -13.06 12.74
N LEU A 400 6.25 -12.21 11.76
CA LEU A 400 5.00 -12.30 11.02
C LEU A 400 5.18 -12.60 9.52
N GLY A 401 6.43 -12.68 9.06
CA GLY A 401 6.73 -12.88 7.64
C GLY A 401 6.42 -11.63 6.80
N ASN A 402 6.07 -11.84 5.53
CA ASN A 402 5.95 -10.79 4.53
C ASN A 402 4.52 -10.56 4.01
N ARG A 403 3.50 -10.99 4.75
CA ARG A 403 2.08 -10.81 4.40
C ARG A 403 1.24 -10.21 5.52
N TYR A 404 1.75 -10.21 6.74
CA TYR A 404 1.06 -9.71 7.92
C TYR A 404 1.68 -8.41 8.40
N VAL A 405 0.83 -7.49 8.82
CA VAL A 405 1.21 -6.23 9.45
C VAL A 405 1.03 -6.39 10.96
N ALA A 406 2.00 -5.96 11.75
CA ALA A 406 1.83 -5.92 13.19
C ALA A 406 1.04 -4.67 13.60
N ALA A 407 -0.01 -4.84 14.40
CA ALA A 407 -0.80 -3.75 14.98
C ALA A 407 -0.62 -3.74 16.50
N MET A 408 -0.17 -2.61 17.05
CA MET A 408 0.09 -2.42 18.48
C MET A 408 -0.51 -1.11 18.97
N GLY A 409 -0.94 -1.02 20.21
CA GLY A 409 -1.46 0.23 20.75
C GLY A 409 -2.63 0.03 21.71
N ASP A 410 -3.59 0.94 21.65
CA ASP A 410 -4.85 0.84 22.41
C ASP A 410 -5.65 -0.39 21.95
N PRO A 411 -5.99 -1.32 22.86
CA PRO A 411 -6.60 -2.60 22.47
C PRO A 411 -7.91 -2.45 21.70
N ASP A 412 -8.78 -1.53 22.10
CA ASP A 412 -10.09 -1.34 21.48
C ASP A 412 -9.93 -0.72 20.10
N PHE A 413 -9.01 0.24 19.96
CA PHE A 413 -8.74 0.86 18.68
C PHE A 413 -7.98 -0.08 17.72
N VAL A 414 -7.05 -0.90 18.24
CA VAL A 414 -6.41 -1.99 17.47
C VAL A 414 -7.46 -2.96 16.92
N ALA A 415 -8.42 -3.38 17.73
CA ALA A 415 -9.50 -4.28 17.28
C ALA A 415 -10.33 -3.66 16.15
N ARG A 416 -10.64 -2.36 16.23
CA ARG A 416 -11.36 -1.61 15.18
C ARG A 416 -10.56 -1.53 13.88
N VAL A 417 -9.26 -1.23 13.96
CA VAL A 417 -8.38 -1.17 12.79
C VAL A 417 -8.26 -2.54 12.12
N ILE A 418 -8.16 -3.63 12.90
CA ILE A 418 -8.14 -5.00 12.37
C ILE A 418 -9.46 -5.34 11.69
N ALA A 419 -10.61 -5.00 12.29
CA ALA A 419 -11.90 -5.25 11.67
C ALA A 419 -12.09 -4.51 10.34
N ALA A 420 -11.58 -3.28 10.22
CA ALA A 420 -11.55 -2.55 8.95
C ALA A 420 -10.63 -3.21 7.92
N ALA A 421 -9.47 -3.71 8.35
CA ALA A 421 -8.54 -4.44 7.50
C ALA A 421 -9.15 -5.75 6.97
N ASP A 422 -9.85 -6.49 7.82
CA ASP A 422 -10.52 -7.74 7.43
C ASP A 422 -11.58 -7.49 6.33
N ARG A 423 -12.37 -6.40 6.42
CA ARG A 423 -13.34 -6.04 5.37
C ARG A 423 -12.69 -5.68 4.05
N THR A 424 -11.46 -5.20 4.09
CA THR A 424 -10.70 -4.85 2.87
C THR A 424 -9.77 -5.96 2.38
N GLY A 425 -9.73 -7.11 3.08
CA GLY A 425 -8.84 -8.24 2.74
C GLY A 425 -7.36 -7.92 2.96
N GLU A 426 -7.03 -7.03 3.90
CA GLU A 426 -5.66 -6.77 4.35
C GLU A 426 -5.43 -7.46 5.71
N THR A 427 -4.29 -8.12 5.85
CA THR A 427 -4.05 -8.98 7.00
C THR A 427 -3.23 -8.28 8.07
N LEU A 428 -3.86 -7.92 9.18
CA LEU A 428 -3.24 -7.36 10.35
C LEU A 428 -3.26 -8.36 11.51
N TRP A 429 -2.23 -8.30 12.37
CA TRP A 429 -2.17 -9.16 13.55
C TRP A 429 -1.87 -8.34 14.81
N PRO A 430 -2.67 -8.49 15.89
CA PRO A 430 -2.46 -7.73 17.12
C PRO A 430 -1.23 -8.24 17.86
N MET A 431 -0.39 -7.32 18.32
CA MET A 431 0.80 -7.60 19.10
C MET A 431 0.72 -6.86 20.45
N PRO A 432 1.23 -7.44 21.53
CA PRO A 432 1.19 -6.80 22.85
C PRO A 432 2.16 -5.62 22.95
N LEU A 433 1.89 -4.71 23.90
CA LEU A 433 2.83 -3.68 24.37
C LEU A 433 3.11 -3.91 25.85
N PRO A 434 4.03 -4.83 26.23
CA PRO A 434 4.33 -5.15 27.60
C PRO A 434 5.06 -4.02 28.29
N THR A 435 4.54 -3.55 29.42
CA THR A 435 5.08 -2.40 30.17
C THR A 435 6.47 -2.66 30.75
N GLU A 436 6.82 -3.91 31.04
CA GLU A 436 8.13 -4.31 31.55
C GLU A 436 9.27 -4.05 30.55
N LEU A 437 8.96 -3.96 29.24
CA LEU A 437 9.98 -3.65 28.23
C LEU A 437 10.45 -2.19 28.29
N ARG A 438 9.71 -1.28 28.98
CA ARG A 438 10.12 0.12 29.12
C ARG A 438 11.49 0.26 29.80
N ALA A 439 11.77 -0.59 30.79
CA ALA A 439 13.08 -0.58 31.48
C ALA A 439 14.27 -0.89 30.56
N LEU A 440 14.04 -1.54 29.42
CA LEU A 440 15.10 -1.76 28.41
C LEU A 440 15.50 -0.48 27.67
N LEU A 441 14.73 0.57 27.79
CA LEU A 441 14.97 1.86 27.15
C LEU A 441 15.50 2.91 28.14
N ASP A 442 15.87 2.53 29.36
CA ASP A 442 16.48 3.45 30.32
C ASP A 442 17.86 3.90 29.82
N SER A 443 18.15 5.19 30.00
CA SER A 443 19.43 5.82 29.68
C SER A 443 20.02 6.46 30.95
N ASP A 444 21.33 6.44 31.08
CA ASP A 444 22.03 7.09 32.19
C ASP A 444 22.21 8.60 32.00
N ILE A 445 21.99 9.11 30.77
CA ILE A 445 22.28 10.49 30.37
C ILE A 445 21.12 11.23 29.71
N ALA A 446 20.04 10.53 29.37
CA ALA A 446 18.85 11.10 28.72
C ALA A 446 17.57 10.52 29.35
N ASP A 447 16.39 11.06 28.98
CA ASP A 447 15.09 10.56 29.49
C ASP A 447 14.78 9.14 29.00
N ILE A 448 15.32 8.77 27.83
CA ILE A 448 15.10 7.46 27.21
C ILE A 448 16.20 7.18 26.18
N ALA A 449 16.53 5.90 25.94
CA ALA A 449 17.37 5.47 24.83
C ALA A 449 16.51 4.96 23.66
N ASN A 450 17.01 5.09 22.43
CA ASN A 450 16.27 4.61 21.26
C ASN A 450 16.28 3.08 21.10
N VAL A 451 17.24 2.38 21.71
CA VAL A 451 17.34 0.91 21.71
C VAL A 451 18.04 0.41 22.96
N LYS A 452 17.99 -0.91 23.20
CA LYS A 452 18.88 -1.60 24.16
C LYS A 452 20.00 -2.29 23.39
N ILE A 453 21.24 -1.85 23.60
CA ILE A 453 22.43 -2.46 22.99
C ILE A 453 22.54 -3.93 23.39
N GLY A 454 22.84 -4.80 22.42
CA GLY A 454 23.01 -6.24 22.62
C GLY A 454 21.70 -7.03 22.80
N ASN A 455 20.56 -6.37 22.86
CA ASN A 455 19.26 -7.06 22.90
C ASN A 455 18.73 -7.30 21.47
N THR A 456 18.46 -8.56 21.14
CA THR A 456 17.85 -8.97 19.87
C THR A 456 16.40 -9.47 20.03
N ALA A 457 15.93 -9.62 21.28
CA ALA A 457 14.59 -10.12 21.58
C ALA A 457 13.58 -8.99 21.65
N GLY A 458 12.38 -9.23 21.15
CA GLY A 458 11.25 -8.29 21.28
C GLY A 458 11.42 -6.95 20.57
N GLY A 459 12.29 -6.85 19.56
CA GLY A 459 12.66 -5.57 18.95
C GLY A 459 11.47 -4.76 18.41
N MET A 460 10.46 -5.42 17.86
CA MET A 460 9.21 -4.81 17.43
C MET A 460 8.43 -4.23 18.62
N LEU A 461 8.29 -4.98 19.71
CA LEU A 461 7.55 -4.56 20.91
C LEU A 461 8.27 -3.40 21.61
N ILE A 462 9.60 -3.45 21.69
CA ILE A 462 10.43 -2.35 22.25
C ILE A 462 10.26 -1.07 21.42
N ALA A 463 10.17 -1.19 20.10
CA ALA A 463 9.91 -0.05 19.23
C ALA A 463 8.52 0.56 19.49
N GLY A 464 7.49 -0.29 19.63
CA GLY A 464 6.14 0.16 19.99
C GLY A 464 6.09 0.83 21.38
N VAL A 465 6.76 0.25 22.38
CA VAL A 465 6.86 0.84 23.73
C VAL A 465 7.59 2.20 23.69
N PHE A 466 8.64 2.34 22.86
CA PHE A 466 9.29 3.64 22.66
C PHE A 466 8.31 4.67 22.07
N LEU A 467 7.58 4.34 21.01
CA LEU A 467 6.66 5.26 20.35
C LEU A 467 5.51 5.68 21.28
N GLN A 468 5.00 4.78 22.10
CA GLN A 468 3.94 5.06 23.06
C GLN A 468 4.29 6.20 24.03
N GLU A 469 5.57 6.41 24.34
CA GLU A 469 6.06 7.49 25.21
C GLU A 469 5.84 8.90 24.61
N PHE A 470 5.61 9.00 23.31
CA PHE A 470 5.44 10.25 22.57
C PHE A 470 3.99 10.52 22.11
N VAL A 471 3.06 9.62 22.44
CA VAL A 471 1.64 9.85 22.25
C VAL A 471 1.09 10.73 23.38
N GLY A 472 0.45 11.82 23.01
CA GLY A 472 -0.11 12.79 23.96
C GLY A 472 -1.40 12.31 24.64
N GLN A 473 -1.90 13.15 25.55
CA GLN A 473 -3.14 12.92 26.27
C GLN A 473 -4.33 13.58 25.56
N ARG A 474 -5.51 13.05 25.79
CA ARG A 474 -6.78 13.68 25.41
C ARG A 474 -6.94 15.01 26.12
N GLN A 475 -7.52 15.98 25.43
CA GLN A 475 -7.72 17.31 25.99
C GLN A 475 -8.57 17.26 27.26
N GLY A 476 -7.99 17.71 28.38
CA GLY A 476 -8.67 17.78 29.68
C GLY A 476 -8.84 16.45 30.42
N LEU A 477 -8.25 15.36 29.92
CA LEU A 477 -8.29 14.03 30.54
C LEU A 477 -6.87 13.53 30.82
N ASP A 478 -6.71 12.69 31.84
CA ASP A 478 -5.46 11.98 32.14
C ASP A 478 -5.41 10.63 31.41
N GLU A 479 -5.91 10.62 30.18
CA GLU A 479 -5.94 9.45 29.32
C GLU A 479 -5.18 9.74 28.02
N ARG A 480 -4.45 8.76 27.53
CA ARG A 480 -3.77 8.87 26.24
C ARG A 480 -4.78 8.94 25.10
N ILE A 481 -4.43 9.67 24.05
CA ILE A 481 -5.18 9.62 22.78
C ILE A 481 -5.14 8.17 22.29
N PRO A 482 -6.27 7.56 21.89
CA PRO A 482 -6.29 6.23 21.28
C PRO A 482 -5.29 6.15 20.12
N TRP A 483 -4.39 5.18 20.19
CA TRP A 483 -3.27 5.10 19.26
C TRP A 483 -3.03 3.68 18.77
N VAL A 484 -2.70 3.56 17.49
CA VAL A 484 -2.26 2.30 16.88
C VAL A 484 -0.97 2.55 16.09
N HIS A 485 0.04 1.74 16.36
CA HIS A 485 1.23 1.59 15.54
C HIS A 485 1.07 0.43 14.57
N LEU A 486 1.30 0.68 13.28
CA LEU A 486 1.32 -0.34 12.23
C LEU A 486 2.77 -0.55 11.75
N ASP A 487 3.40 -1.65 12.20
CA ASP A 487 4.72 -2.04 11.66
C ASP A 487 4.52 -2.86 10.38
N ILE A 488 4.75 -2.18 9.25
CA ILE A 488 4.54 -2.72 7.90
C ILE A 488 5.84 -3.26 7.28
N ALA A 489 6.95 -3.36 8.02
CA ALA A 489 8.26 -3.68 7.47
C ALA A 489 8.29 -4.98 6.66
N GLY A 490 7.60 -6.02 7.11
CA GLY A 490 7.50 -7.29 6.39
C GLY A 490 6.59 -7.23 5.17
N ALA A 491 5.45 -6.55 5.29
CA ALA A 491 4.37 -6.61 4.31
C ALA A 491 4.43 -5.50 3.24
N ALA A 492 5.21 -4.43 3.45
CA ALA A 492 5.29 -3.28 2.55
C ALA A 492 5.94 -3.60 1.20
N ASN A 493 6.79 -4.63 1.15
CA ASN A 493 7.53 -5.00 -0.06
C ASN A 493 7.53 -6.51 -0.28
N ASN A 494 7.09 -6.96 -1.46
CA ASN A 494 7.12 -8.35 -1.86
C ASN A 494 8.38 -8.65 -2.69
N ALA A 495 9.38 -9.27 -2.07
CA ALA A 495 10.60 -9.71 -2.76
C ALA A 495 10.44 -11.00 -3.58
N LEU A 496 9.34 -11.74 -3.34
CA LEU A 496 9.06 -13.06 -3.91
C LEU A 496 8.21 -12.98 -5.20
N GLY A 497 7.75 -14.12 -5.68
CA GLY A 497 6.81 -14.19 -6.79
C GLY A 497 5.47 -13.54 -6.47
N GLY A 498 4.78 -13.00 -7.50
CA GLY A 498 3.48 -12.37 -7.33
C GLY A 498 2.38 -13.37 -6.93
N TYR A 499 1.40 -12.90 -6.16
CA TYR A 499 0.20 -13.62 -5.76
C TYR A 499 -1.01 -12.68 -5.76
N GLY A 500 -2.20 -13.19 -6.11
CA GLY A 500 -3.38 -12.33 -6.22
C GLY A 500 -3.10 -11.05 -7.01
N TYR A 501 -3.43 -9.90 -6.44
CA TYR A 501 -3.16 -8.58 -7.00
C TYR A 501 -1.79 -8.00 -6.63
N ILE A 502 -0.99 -8.73 -5.85
CA ILE A 502 0.34 -8.28 -5.42
C ILE A 502 1.41 -8.78 -6.40
N GLY A 503 2.10 -7.85 -7.03
CA GLY A 503 3.28 -8.10 -7.85
C GLY A 503 4.57 -8.16 -7.03
N LYS A 504 5.72 -8.21 -7.68
CA LYS A 504 7.02 -8.00 -7.06
C LYS A 504 7.22 -6.50 -6.77
N GLY A 505 7.78 -6.16 -5.60
CA GLY A 505 8.04 -4.79 -5.18
C GLY A 505 7.00 -4.28 -4.17
N SER A 506 6.74 -2.98 -4.18
CA SER A 506 5.83 -2.32 -3.24
C SER A 506 4.41 -2.89 -3.32
N THR A 507 3.84 -3.18 -2.15
CA THR A 507 2.51 -3.81 -2.05
C THR A 507 1.37 -2.79 -1.93
N GLY A 508 1.61 -1.64 -1.28
CA GLY A 508 0.59 -0.67 -0.89
C GLY A 508 -0.30 -1.18 0.23
N VAL A 509 0.24 -2.06 1.11
CA VAL A 509 -0.47 -2.60 2.28
C VAL A 509 -0.93 -1.48 3.21
N THR A 510 -2.02 -1.72 3.92
CA THR A 510 -2.72 -0.83 4.87
C THR A 510 -3.47 0.35 4.26
N VAL A 511 -3.26 0.67 2.99
CA VAL A 511 -3.95 1.81 2.34
C VAL A 511 -5.47 1.66 2.39
N ARG A 512 -5.99 0.50 2.00
CA ARG A 512 -7.43 0.25 1.95
C ARG A 512 -8.04 0.14 3.36
N ALA A 513 -7.33 -0.53 4.27
CA ALA A 513 -7.73 -0.61 5.67
C ALA A 513 -7.86 0.79 6.30
N LEU A 514 -6.91 1.69 6.04
CA LEU A 514 -6.93 3.05 6.60
C LEU A 514 -8.00 3.95 5.95
N ILE A 515 -8.30 3.77 4.68
CA ILE A 515 -9.46 4.43 4.04
C ILE A 515 -10.76 3.94 4.71
N GLU A 516 -10.88 2.64 4.99
CA GLU A 516 -12.04 2.07 5.68
C GLU A 516 -12.15 2.55 7.13
N VAL A 517 -11.04 2.65 7.89
CA VAL A 517 -11.02 3.25 9.23
C VAL A 517 -11.53 4.70 9.19
N ALA A 518 -11.06 5.49 8.23
CA ALA A 518 -11.52 6.86 8.05
C ALA A 518 -13.02 6.93 7.71
N SER A 519 -13.51 5.99 6.89
CA SER A 519 -14.92 5.84 6.57
C SER A 519 -15.76 5.43 7.78
N ASP A 520 -15.29 4.52 8.62
CA ASP A 520 -16.00 4.12 9.87
C ASP A 520 -16.14 5.31 10.82
N LEU A 521 -15.04 6.03 11.06
CA LEU A 521 -15.06 7.21 11.92
C LEU A 521 -16.02 8.29 11.41
N SER A 522 -16.20 8.39 10.09
CA SER A 522 -17.15 9.33 9.50
C SER A 522 -18.63 8.99 9.72
N ARG A 523 -18.93 7.75 10.13
CA ARG A 523 -20.30 7.26 10.35
C ARG A 523 -20.73 7.26 11.82
N GLU A 524 -19.78 7.45 12.75
CA GLU A 524 -20.01 7.38 14.20
C GLU A 524 -20.50 8.71 14.83
N GLY A 525 -20.67 9.77 14.04
CA GLY A 525 -21.08 11.10 14.45
C GLY A 525 -22.60 11.38 14.40
#